data_04a7c1d1c31fa90795947f9c79a536d3
#
_entry.id   04a7c1d1c31fa90795947f9c79a536d3
#
_cell.length_a   1.000
_cell.length_b   1.000
_cell.length_c   1.000
_cell.angle_alpha   90.00
_cell.angle_beta   90.00
_cell.angle_gamma   90.00
#
_symmetry.space_group_name_H-M   'P 1'
#
loop_
_entity.id
_entity.type
_entity.pdbx_description
1 polymer ?
#
loop_
_entity_poly.entity_id
_entity_poly.type
_entity_poly.pdbx_seq_one_letter_code
_entity_poly.pdbx_strand_id
1 'polypeptide(L)'
;MFFKAVVNIVRFLVWIVNGKTEIQNKEYIPKDTVFILAAPHRSLLDPVFISFGVYPHIFSSMAKQELFKGKFITWVLTHMNAFPVNRENPGPSALKQPVSILKEGKTNLLIFPTGSRHSTEIKGGTSSIAKLANVPILPVVYQGTLTFKELIKKKKK
;
A
#
# COMPACT_ATOMS: atom_id res chain seq x y z
N MET A 1 -6.47 -3.32 15.01
CA MET A 1 -7.04 -4.68 14.87
C MET A 1 -7.68 -4.92 13.50
N PHE A 2 -8.53 -4.02 13.00
CA PHE A 2 -9.29 -4.19 11.73
C PHE A 2 -8.41 -4.50 10.52
N PHE A 3 -7.36 -3.70 10.25
CA PHE A 3 -6.42 -3.92 9.12
C PHE A 3 -5.88 -5.36 9.09
N LYS A 4 -5.34 -5.85 10.22
CA LYS A 4 -4.77 -7.20 10.29
C LYS A 4 -5.83 -8.30 10.09
N ALA A 5 -7.03 -8.10 10.61
CA ALA A 5 -8.13 -9.05 10.42
C ALA A 5 -8.53 -9.13 8.94
N VAL A 6 -8.70 -7.99 8.28
CA VAL A 6 -9.03 -7.94 6.84
C VAL A 6 -7.91 -8.58 6.00
N VAL A 7 -6.65 -8.25 6.27
CA VAL A 7 -5.51 -8.84 5.55
C VAL A 7 -5.49 -10.37 5.70
N ASN A 8 -5.73 -10.91 6.89
CA ASN A 8 -5.77 -12.36 7.11
C ASN A 8 -6.93 -13.03 6.39
N ILE A 9 -8.13 -12.44 6.42
CA ILE A 9 -9.30 -12.98 5.71
C ILE A 9 -9.04 -12.99 4.21
N VAL A 10 -8.59 -11.86 3.65
CA VAL A 10 -8.32 -11.76 2.20
C VAL A 10 -7.19 -12.70 1.79
N ARG A 11 -6.13 -12.81 2.59
CA ARG A 11 -5.03 -13.76 2.35
C ARG A 11 -5.51 -15.21 2.32
N PHE A 12 -6.41 -15.59 3.24
CA PHE A 12 -7.01 -16.92 3.26
C PHE A 12 -7.87 -17.18 2.02
N LEU A 13 -8.71 -16.22 1.61
CA LEU A 13 -9.52 -16.34 0.40
C LEU A 13 -8.66 -16.43 -0.87
N VAL A 14 -7.61 -15.61 -0.97
CA VAL A 14 -6.66 -15.68 -2.08
C VAL A 14 -5.93 -17.03 -2.11
N TRP A 15 -5.54 -17.54 -0.94
CA TRP A 15 -4.92 -18.86 -0.84
C TRP A 15 -5.82 -19.98 -1.39
N ILE A 16 -7.12 -19.95 -1.10
CA ILE A 16 -8.09 -20.93 -1.63
C ILE A 16 -8.15 -20.89 -3.17
N VAL A 17 -8.17 -19.70 -3.77
CA VAL A 17 -8.41 -19.54 -5.21
C VAL A 17 -7.15 -19.52 -6.05
N ASN A 18 -6.04 -19.03 -5.52
CA ASN A 18 -4.78 -18.80 -6.28
C ASN A 18 -3.57 -19.54 -5.69
N GLY A 19 -3.71 -20.17 -4.52
CA GLY A 19 -2.62 -20.85 -3.84
C GLY A 19 -1.76 -19.93 -3.00
N LYS A 20 -0.57 -20.43 -2.59
CA LYS A 20 0.33 -19.75 -1.68
C LYS A 20 1.06 -18.59 -2.37
N THR A 21 1.03 -17.42 -1.76
CA THR A 21 1.87 -16.29 -2.18
C THR A 21 3.31 -16.52 -1.71
N GLU A 22 4.25 -16.52 -2.63
CA GLU A 22 5.68 -16.55 -2.32
C GLU A 22 6.15 -15.14 -1.98
N ILE A 23 6.97 -15.03 -0.95
CA ILE A 23 7.52 -13.75 -0.49
C ILE A 23 9.03 -13.93 -0.36
N GLN A 24 9.77 -13.16 -1.14
CA GLN A 24 11.22 -13.18 -1.19
C GLN A 24 11.80 -12.00 -0.40
N ASN A 25 13.03 -12.15 0.10
CA ASN A 25 13.82 -11.09 0.71
C ASN A 25 13.16 -10.43 1.93
N LYS A 26 12.46 -11.20 2.75
CA LYS A 26 11.81 -10.70 3.98
C LYS A 26 12.79 -10.15 5.01
N GLU A 27 14.02 -10.60 4.98
CA GLU A 27 15.12 -10.19 5.85
C GLU A 27 15.44 -8.69 5.71
N TYR A 28 15.11 -8.07 4.58
CA TYR A 28 15.32 -6.64 4.35
C TYR A 28 14.22 -5.74 4.93
N ILE A 29 13.13 -6.33 5.45
CA ILE A 29 12.07 -5.53 6.09
C ILE A 29 12.61 -4.95 7.40
N PRO A 30 12.63 -3.60 7.56
CA PRO A 30 13.08 -2.97 8.81
C PRO A 30 12.25 -3.44 10.01
N LYS A 31 12.91 -3.79 11.13
CA LYS A 31 12.25 -4.33 12.32
C LYS A 31 12.03 -3.28 13.39
N ASP A 32 12.94 -2.32 13.50
CA ASP A 32 13.03 -1.41 14.64
C ASP A 32 12.60 0.02 14.32
N THR A 33 12.14 0.26 13.10
CA THR A 33 11.68 1.58 12.67
C THR A 33 10.51 1.46 11.69
N VAL A 34 9.72 2.52 11.60
CA VAL A 34 8.76 2.66 10.50
C VAL A 34 9.48 3.01 9.21
N PHE A 35 8.89 2.67 8.09
CA PHE A 35 9.50 2.81 6.77
C PHE A 35 8.45 3.14 5.70
N ILE A 36 8.92 3.57 4.55
CA ILE A 36 8.08 3.78 3.37
C ILE A 36 8.21 2.56 2.46
N LEU A 37 7.07 1.94 2.14
CA LEU A 37 6.93 0.95 1.07
C LEU A 37 6.78 1.70 -0.25
N ALA A 38 7.75 1.62 -1.12
CA ALA A 38 7.69 2.22 -2.45
C ALA A 38 7.51 1.12 -3.50
N ALA A 39 6.39 1.15 -4.23
CA ALA A 39 6.05 0.13 -5.20
C ALA A 39 5.57 0.73 -6.54
N PRO A 40 5.81 0.07 -7.68
CA PRO A 40 5.15 0.41 -8.93
C PRO A 40 3.64 0.14 -8.81
N HIS A 41 2.81 1.04 -9.35
CA HIS A 41 1.36 0.87 -9.33
C HIS A 41 0.86 0.35 -10.68
N ARG A 42 0.50 -0.92 -10.73
CA ARG A 42 0.05 -1.58 -11.96
C ARG A 42 -1.40 -2.08 -11.87
N SER A 43 -1.87 -2.35 -10.64
CA SER A 43 -3.14 -2.98 -10.39
C SER A 43 -3.82 -2.47 -9.12
N LEU A 44 -5.13 -2.62 -9.02
CA LEU A 44 -5.86 -2.46 -7.76
C LEU A 44 -5.49 -3.55 -6.74
N LEU A 45 -4.89 -4.65 -7.19
CA LEU A 45 -4.42 -5.75 -6.33
C LEU A 45 -3.08 -5.46 -5.66
N ASP A 46 -2.30 -4.48 -6.17
CA ASP A 46 -0.96 -4.19 -5.62
C ASP A 46 -0.97 -3.96 -4.09
N PRO A 47 -1.81 -3.09 -3.51
CA PRO A 47 -1.79 -2.88 -2.07
C PRO A 47 -2.20 -4.14 -1.29
N VAL A 48 -3.03 -5.00 -1.87
CA VAL A 48 -3.47 -6.26 -1.25
C VAL A 48 -2.29 -7.23 -1.14
N PHE A 49 -1.60 -7.51 -2.24
CA PHE A 49 -0.48 -8.46 -2.24
C PHE A 49 0.75 -7.90 -1.50
N ILE A 50 0.99 -6.59 -1.57
CA ILE A 50 2.03 -5.94 -0.77
C ILE A 50 1.74 -6.13 0.72
N SER A 51 0.47 -6.01 1.15
CA SER A 51 0.09 -6.25 2.55
C SER A 51 0.41 -7.66 3.03
N PHE A 52 0.30 -8.66 2.15
CA PHE A 52 0.69 -10.05 2.47
C PHE A 52 2.20 -10.17 2.66
N GLY A 53 2.97 -9.48 1.81
CA GLY A 53 4.44 -9.50 1.84
C GLY A 53 5.04 -8.94 3.11
N VAL A 54 4.46 -7.86 3.62
CA VAL A 54 4.99 -7.15 4.79
C VAL A 54 4.27 -7.50 6.10
N TYR A 55 3.32 -8.43 6.07
CA TYR A 55 2.62 -8.86 7.29
C TYR A 55 3.63 -9.37 8.35
N PRO A 56 3.53 -8.97 9.64
CA PRO A 56 2.40 -8.32 10.32
C PRO A 56 2.44 -6.78 10.36
N HIS A 57 3.32 -6.13 9.59
CA HIS A 57 3.41 -4.67 9.55
C HIS A 57 2.12 -4.04 9.03
N ILE A 58 1.72 -2.94 9.65
CA ILE A 58 0.57 -2.13 9.24
C ILE A 58 1.10 -0.94 8.46
N PHE A 59 0.39 -0.53 7.43
CA PHE A 59 0.71 0.69 6.70
C PHE A 59 -0.52 1.56 6.44
N SER A 60 -0.26 2.85 6.34
CA SER A 60 -1.19 3.85 5.81
C SER A 60 -0.93 4.04 4.32
N SER A 61 -1.93 4.42 3.56
CA SER A 61 -1.80 4.62 2.11
C SER A 61 -2.52 5.87 1.63
N MET A 62 -1.92 6.52 0.62
CA MET A 62 -2.53 7.65 -0.07
C MET A 62 -3.55 7.15 -1.10
N ALA A 63 -4.80 7.52 -0.97
CA ALA A 63 -5.85 7.18 -1.91
C ALA A 63 -6.44 8.44 -2.56
N LYS A 64 -6.90 8.34 -3.81
CA LYS A 64 -7.52 9.45 -4.54
C LYS A 64 -8.73 9.94 -3.76
N GLN A 65 -8.84 11.26 -3.51
CA GLN A 65 -9.91 11.82 -2.67
C GLN A 65 -11.31 11.48 -3.17
N GLU A 66 -11.49 11.29 -4.48
CA GLU A 66 -12.77 10.93 -5.07
C GLU A 66 -13.24 9.51 -4.71
N LEU A 67 -12.36 8.67 -4.17
CA LEU A 67 -12.73 7.36 -3.64
C LEU A 67 -13.46 7.45 -2.30
N PHE A 68 -13.31 8.57 -1.58
CA PHE A 68 -13.99 8.81 -0.30
C PHE A 68 -15.42 9.36 -0.51
N LYS A 69 -16.12 8.81 -1.51
CA LYS A 69 -17.52 9.11 -1.79
C LYS A 69 -18.41 8.03 -1.17
N GLY A 70 -19.38 8.46 -0.37
CA GLY A 70 -20.30 7.55 0.30
C GLY A 70 -19.75 6.99 1.63
N LYS A 71 -20.65 6.90 2.61
CA LYS A 71 -20.32 6.58 4.01
C LYS A 71 -19.61 5.22 4.17
N PHE A 72 -20.08 4.19 3.47
CA PHE A 72 -19.52 2.84 3.59
C PHE A 72 -18.10 2.74 3.04
N ILE A 73 -17.84 3.25 1.83
CA ILE A 73 -16.50 3.21 1.22
C ILE A 73 -15.52 4.03 2.04
N THR A 74 -15.91 5.23 2.47
CA THR A 74 -15.09 6.06 3.35
C THR A 74 -14.76 5.33 4.66
N TRP A 75 -15.74 4.68 5.27
CA TRP A 75 -15.53 3.90 6.49
C TRP A 75 -14.50 2.77 6.26
N VAL A 76 -14.64 1.98 5.18
CA VAL A 76 -13.69 0.91 4.85
C VAL A 76 -12.29 1.46 4.62
N LEU A 77 -12.15 2.49 3.77
CA LEU A 77 -10.85 3.07 3.44
C LEU A 77 -10.14 3.62 4.69
N THR A 78 -10.87 4.35 5.54
CA THR A 78 -10.33 4.90 6.79
C THR A 78 -9.86 3.80 7.74
N HIS A 79 -10.65 2.72 7.90
CA HIS A 79 -10.28 1.59 8.75
C HIS A 79 -9.14 0.73 8.16
N MET A 80 -8.90 0.85 6.85
CA MET A 80 -7.71 0.33 6.18
C MET A 80 -6.54 1.31 6.19
N ASN A 81 -6.58 2.35 7.03
CA ASN A 81 -5.58 3.41 7.17
C ASN A 81 -5.30 4.16 5.85
N ALA A 82 -6.26 4.18 4.93
CA ALA A 82 -6.15 5.03 3.75
C ALA A 82 -6.60 6.45 4.07
N PHE A 83 -5.90 7.43 3.53
CA PHE A 83 -6.25 8.85 3.66
C PHE A 83 -6.34 9.52 2.29
N PRO A 84 -7.24 10.52 2.15
CA PRO A 84 -7.47 11.17 0.88
C PRO A 84 -6.33 12.10 0.47
N VAL A 85 -6.00 12.11 -0.82
CA VAL A 85 -5.08 13.07 -1.43
C VAL A 85 -5.64 13.56 -2.76
N ASN A 86 -5.57 14.85 -2.99
CA ASN A 86 -5.79 15.43 -4.32
C ASN A 86 -4.55 15.16 -5.16
N ARG A 87 -4.64 14.28 -6.16
CA ARG A 87 -3.52 13.90 -7.02
C ARG A 87 -3.27 14.85 -8.18
N GLU A 88 -4.28 15.63 -8.56
CA GLU A 88 -4.23 16.58 -9.67
C GLU A 88 -3.58 17.88 -9.21
N ASN A 89 -3.94 18.34 -8.01
CA ASN A 89 -3.36 19.53 -7.40
C ASN A 89 -2.96 19.22 -5.94
N PRO A 90 -1.81 18.57 -5.72
CA PRO A 90 -1.37 18.17 -4.39
C PRO A 90 -0.97 19.40 -3.57
N GLY A 91 -1.83 19.78 -2.62
CA GLY A 91 -1.53 20.84 -1.67
C GLY A 91 -0.47 20.42 -0.63
N PRO A 92 -0.10 21.33 0.28
CA PRO A 92 0.89 21.04 1.34
C PRO A 92 0.56 19.82 2.22
N SER A 93 -0.72 19.47 2.35
CA SER A 93 -1.17 18.29 3.10
C SER A 93 -0.67 16.98 2.50
N ALA A 94 -0.43 16.93 1.18
CA ALA A 94 0.10 15.74 0.51
C ALA A 94 1.52 15.35 0.99
N LEU A 95 2.26 16.30 1.56
CA LEU A 95 3.55 16.05 2.21
C LEU A 95 3.44 16.03 3.75
N LYS A 96 2.69 16.94 4.34
CA LYS A 96 2.60 17.08 5.80
C LYS A 96 1.95 15.86 6.47
N GLN A 97 0.85 15.37 5.92
CA GLN A 97 0.11 14.26 6.51
C GLN A 97 0.92 12.94 6.54
N PRO A 98 1.53 12.47 5.43
CA PRO A 98 2.36 11.26 5.49
C PRO A 98 3.60 11.42 6.38
N VAL A 99 4.21 12.59 6.42
CA VAL A 99 5.33 12.86 7.36
C VAL A 99 4.86 12.75 8.80
N SER A 100 3.70 13.33 9.16
CA SER A 100 3.13 13.20 10.50
C SER A 100 2.87 11.74 10.88
N ILE A 101 2.24 10.97 9.99
CA ILE A 101 1.95 9.54 10.20
C ILE A 101 3.23 8.75 10.50
N LEU A 102 4.30 8.98 9.73
CA LEU A 102 5.58 8.31 9.96
C LEU A 102 6.25 8.75 11.27
N LYS A 103 6.19 10.03 11.60
CA LYS A 103 6.75 10.54 12.87
C LYS A 103 6.01 10.03 14.12
N GLU A 104 4.73 9.67 14.00
CA GLU A 104 4.01 8.98 15.07
C GLU A 104 4.56 7.58 15.37
N GLY A 105 5.28 6.97 14.43
CA GLY A 105 5.92 5.66 14.62
C GLY A 105 4.96 4.46 14.73
N LYS A 106 3.66 4.65 14.45
CA LYS A 106 2.64 3.60 14.64
C LYS A 106 2.39 2.76 13.39
N THR A 107 2.54 3.36 12.21
CA THR A 107 2.27 2.71 10.93
C THR A 107 3.33 3.09 9.90
N ASN A 108 3.63 2.15 9.02
CA ASN A 108 4.43 2.39 7.84
C ASN A 108 3.62 3.17 6.80
N LEU A 109 4.23 3.55 5.70
CA LEU A 109 3.54 4.26 4.62
C LEU A 109 3.72 3.52 3.29
N LEU A 110 2.63 3.21 2.61
CA LEU A 110 2.66 2.70 1.24
C LEU A 110 2.49 3.85 0.26
N ILE A 111 3.48 4.04 -0.60
CA ILE A 111 3.45 5.02 -1.67
C ILE A 111 3.68 4.35 -3.03
N PHE A 112 2.93 4.79 -4.00
CA PHE A 112 3.17 4.51 -5.41
C PHE A 112 3.80 5.76 -6.03
N PRO A 113 5.13 5.78 -6.28
CA PRO A 113 5.84 7.01 -6.67
C PRO A 113 5.35 7.65 -7.96
N THR A 114 4.75 6.88 -8.87
CA THR A 114 4.13 7.38 -10.10
C THR A 114 2.79 8.12 -9.86
N GLY A 115 2.19 7.95 -8.68
CA GLY A 115 0.92 8.55 -8.29
C GLY A 115 -0.30 7.98 -9.03
N SER A 116 -0.12 7.22 -10.11
CA SER A 116 -1.20 6.58 -10.85
C SER A 116 -0.74 5.29 -11.52
N ARG A 117 -1.70 4.44 -11.94
CA ARG A 117 -1.44 3.19 -12.70
C ARG A 117 -1.14 3.43 -14.18
N HIS A 118 -1.34 4.64 -14.64
CA HIS A 118 -1.22 5.05 -16.05
C HIS A 118 0.00 5.94 -16.31
N SER A 119 0.84 6.18 -15.30
CA SER A 119 2.05 6.97 -15.41
C SER A 119 3.26 6.12 -15.05
N THR A 120 4.34 6.31 -15.78
CA THR A 120 5.67 5.76 -15.49
C THR A 120 6.60 6.81 -14.87
N GLU A 121 6.19 8.07 -14.87
CA GLU A 121 6.95 9.19 -14.31
C GLU A 121 6.99 9.12 -12.80
N ILE A 122 8.18 9.06 -12.23
CA ILE A 122 8.42 9.04 -10.78
C ILE A 122 8.40 10.47 -10.25
N LYS A 123 7.48 10.74 -9.33
CA LYS A 123 7.40 12.02 -8.63
C LYS A 123 8.32 12.05 -7.41
N GLY A 124 9.00 13.17 -7.19
CA GLY A 124 9.95 13.34 -6.08
C GLY A 124 9.35 13.34 -4.66
N GLY A 125 8.03 13.25 -4.53
CA GLY A 125 7.35 13.30 -3.24
C GLY A 125 7.77 12.21 -2.25
N THR A 126 8.04 11.00 -2.73
CA THR A 126 8.48 9.89 -1.88
C THR A 126 9.80 10.18 -1.17
N SER A 127 10.79 10.68 -1.90
CA SER A 127 12.10 11.04 -1.36
C SER A 127 12.00 12.20 -0.37
N SER A 128 11.15 13.19 -0.68
CA SER A 128 10.91 14.33 0.21
C SER A 128 10.27 13.90 1.53
N ILE A 129 9.27 13.01 1.49
CA ILE A 129 8.62 12.46 2.69
C ILE A 129 9.63 11.66 3.52
N ALA A 130 10.43 10.78 2.89
CA ALA A 130 11.44 9.98 3.59
C ALA A 130 12.46 10.86 4.32
N LYS A 131 12.97 11.89 3.64
CA LYS A 131 13.91 12.84 4.21
C LYS A 131 13.33 13.64 5.38
N LEU A 132 12.10 14.15 5.24
CA LEU A 132 11.43 14.94 6.27
C LEU A 132 11.01 14.12 7.49
N ALA A 133 10.67 12.85 7.29
CA ALA A 133 10.33 11.91 8.35
C ALA A 133 11.55 11.20 8.95
N ASN A 134 12.70 11.24 8.28
CA ASN A 134 13.93 10.53 8.62
C ASN A 134 13.72 9.01 8.74
N VAL A 135 13.12 8.42 7.70
CA VAL A 135 12.81 6.98 7.65
C VAL A 135 13.35 6.33 6.37
N PRO A 136 13.69 5.03 6.39
CA PRO A 136 14.15 4.33 5.21
C PRO A 136 13.02 4.09 4.20
N ILE A 137 13.40 3.89 2.94
CA ILE A 137 12.52 3.44 1.86
C ILE A 137 12.81 1.97 1.58
N LEU A 138 11.77 1.13 1.65
CA LEU A 138 11.80 -0.26 1.23
C LEU A 138 11.15 -0.38 -0.15
N PRO A 139 11.92 -0.64 -1.22
CA PRO A 139 11.34 -0.92 -2.54
C PRO A 139 10.67 -2.30 -2.53
N VAL A 140 9.44 -2.36 -3.04
CA VAL A 140 8.64 -3.58 -3.09
C VAL A 140 8.06 -3.76 -4.49
N VAL A 141 8.11 -4.97 -5.02
CA VAL A 141 7.51 -5.31 -6.31
C VAL A 141 6.58 -6.51 -6.13
N TYR A 142 5.32 -6.35 -6.53
CA TYR A 142 4.40 -7.46 -6.70
C TYR A 142 4.50 -8.01 -8.12
N GLN A 143 4.75 -9.30 -8.24
CA GLN A 143 4.75 -10.03 -9.50
C GLN A 143 3.65 -11.09 -9.48
N GLY A 144 2.62 -10.91 -10.29
CA GLY A 144 1.50 -11.84 -10.32
C GLY A 144 0.33 -11.31 -11.13
N THR A 145 -0.87 -11.82 -10.84
CA THR A 145 -2.10 -11.44 -11.53
C THR A 145 -2.43 -9.96 -11.35
N LEU A 146 -2.81 -9.30 -12.43
CA LEU A 146 -3.13 -7.87 -12.42
C LEU A 146 -4.62 -7.60 -12.34
N THR A 147 -5.46 -8.61 -12.58
CA THR A 147 -6.92 -8.46 -12.58
C THR A 147 -7.60 -9.47 -11.66
N PHE A 148 -8.77 -9.12 -11.14
CA PHE A 148 -9.60 -10.03 -10.35
C PHE A 148 -10.02 -11.29 -11.15
N LYS A 149 -10.22 -11.16 -12.46
CA LYS A 149 -10.55 -12.29 -13.34
C LYS A 149 -9.40 -13.31 -13.41
N GLU A 150 -8.17 -12.85 -13.51
CA GLU A 150 -6.99 -13.73 -13.48
C GLU A 150 -6.80 -14.35 -12.09
N LEU A 151 -7.07 -13.61 -11.02
CA LEU A 151 -6.98 -14.10 -9.65
C LEU A 151 -7.89 -15.31 -9.41
N ILE A 152 -9.12 -15.27 -9.96
CA ILE A 152 -10.12 -16.34 -9.80
C ILE A 152 -9.86 -17.51 -10.77
N LYS A 153 -9.22 -17.28 -11.91
CA LYS A 153 -8.83 -18.36 -12.79
C LYS A 153 -7.79 -19.22 -12.10
N LYS A 154 -8.21 -20.37 -11.54
CA LYS A 154 -7.27 -21.39 -11.08
C LYS A 154 -6.24 -21.62 -12.18
N LYS A 155 -4.96 -21.37 -11.90
CA LYS A 155 -3.90 -21.89 -12.77
C LYS A 155 -4.12 -23.40 -12.84
N LYS A 156 -4.63 -23.89 -13.97
CA LYS A 156 -4.48 -25.29 -14.31
C LYS A 156 -2.96 -25.53 -14.32
N LYS A 157 -2.46 -26.25 -13.32
CA LYS A 157 -1.14 -26.84 -13.36
C LYS A 157 -1.07 -27.84 -14.50
#